data_05f0aad16039175cd32ee75be535f8f0
#
_entry.id   05f0aad16039175cd32ee75be535f8f0
#
_cell.length_a   1.000
_cell.length_b   1.000
_cell.length_c   1.000
_cell.angle_alpha   90.00
_cell.angle_beta   90.00
_cell.angle_gamma   90.00
#
_symmetry.space_group_name_H-M   'P 1'
#
loop_
_entity.id
_entity.type
_entity.pdbx_description
1 polymer ?
#
loop_
_entity_poly.entity_id
_entity_poly.type
_entity_poly.pdbx_seq_one_letter_code
_entity_poly.pdbx_strand_id
1 'polypeptide(L)'
;VCNAILSRSTVFEFKPVEPDEVEKAVYRASDFLAEESGTDIEMPEECAKKIASGCGGDVRKAMNAVELSVIATDEIDGKKVVRLETVEQLVQKSAVRYDREGDEHYDIISAYQKSMRGSDPDAALHYLARLLEAGDLPSACRRLMVCASEDVGLAYPQLLPIVKSCVDMAQAVGLPEARIPLADAVVMVCNAPKSNSAYMGINRALADIRTGNSGPVPRQLQNRHCDGDDNPNKGQFYLYPHDFPNHYVEQQYLPDALKDKKYYEYGRNKNEQAFKALSLIHI
;
A
#
# COMPACT_ATOMS: atom_id res chain seq x y z
N VAL A 1 5.68 -7.94 12.28
CA VAL A 1 5.78 -8.67 13.58
C VAL A 1 5.77 -7.64 14.71
N CYS A 2 5.01 -7.90 15.79
CA CYS A 2 4.91 -7.00 16.94
C CYS A 2 6.25 -6.90 17.68
N ASN A 3 6.67 -5.68 18.06
CA ASN A 3 7.93 -5.45 18.79
C ASN A 3 8.06 -6.27 20.07
N ALA A 4 6.94 -6.56 20.74
CA ALA A 4 6.91 -7.40 21.95
C ALA A 4 7.29 -8.87 21.67
N ILE A 5 7.08 -9.36 20.44
CA ILE A 5 7.53 -10.69 20.01
C ILE A 5 9.02 -10.64 19.64
N LEU A 6 9.42 -9.62 18.89
CA LEU A 6 10.82 -9.46 18.47
C LEU A 6 11.79 -9.37 19.66
N SER A 7 11.39 -8.66 20.73
CA SER A 7 12.21 -8.52 21.94
C SER A 7 12.38 -9.79 22.76
N ARG A 8 11.59 -10.84 22.51
CA ARG A 8 11.57 -12.12 23.23
C ARG A 8 11.90 -13.33 22.37
N SER A 9 12.26 -13.08 21.10
CA SER A 9 12.55 -14.14 20.12
C SER A 9 13.89 -13.89 19.46
N THR A 10 14.57 -14.97 19.09
CA THR A 10 15.73 -14.89 18.19
C THR A 10 15.20 -14.88 16.76
N VAL A 11 15.58 -13.87 15.98
CA VAL A 11 15.19 -13.74 14.58
C VAL A 11 16.21 -14.44 13.71
N PHE A 12 15.74 -15.37 12.87
CA PHE A 12 16.53 -16.00 11.82
C PHE A 12 16.00 -15.53 10.47
N GLU A 13 16.89 -15.01 9.64
CA GLU A 13 16.57 -14.63 8.27
C GLU A 13 16.86 -15.82 7.34
N PHE A 14 15.83 -16.28 6.63
CA PHE A 14 15.99 -17.27 5.55
C PHE A 14 16.15 -16.54 4.24
N LYS A 15 17.30 -16.71 3.60
CA LYS A 15 17.54 -16.16 2.25
C LYS A 15 16.99 -17.11 1.19
N PRO A 16 16.61 -16.57 0.00
CA PRO A 16 16.30 -17.42 -1.15
C PRO A 16 17.43 -18.40 -1.43
N VAL A 17 17.07 -19.62 -1.81
CA VAL A 17 18.04 -20.67 -2.15
C VAL A 17 18.58 -20.40 -3.55
N GLU A 18 19.89 -20.59 -3.75
CA GLU A 18 20.53 -20.40 -5.05
C GLU A 18 19.93 -21.34 -6.11
N PRO A 19 19.81 -20.91 -7.37
CA PRO A 19 19.16 -21.67 -8.43
C PRO A 19 19.73 -23.10 -8.62
N ASP A 20 21.05 -23.26 -8.49
CA ASP A 20 21.72 -24.57 -8.63
C ASP A 20 21.30 -25.55 -7.51
N GLU A 21 21.03 -25.05 -6.32
CA GLU A 21 20.55 -25.89 -5.21
C GLU A 21 19.04 -26.20 -5.37
N VAL A 22 18.27 -25.27 -5.94
CA VAL A 22 16.88 -25.52 -6.28
C VAL A 22 16.77 -26.57 -7.41
N GLU A 23 17.66 -26.53 -8.41
CA GLU A 23 17.72 -27.54 -9.49
C GLU A 23 17.94 -28.95 -8.94
N LYS A 24 18.82 -29.12 -7.95
CA LYS A 24 19.00 -30.41 -7.25
C LYS A 24 17.72 -30.88 -6.56
N ALA A 25 16.97 -29.94 -5.96
CA ALA A 25 15.69 -30.27 -5.33
C ALA A 25 14.63 -30.68 -6.36
N VAL A 26 14.64 -30.08 -7.56
CA VAL A 26 13.76 -30.46 -8.70
C VAL A 26 13.99 -31.90 -9.10
N TYR A 27 15.23 -32.31 -9.31
CA TYR A 27 15.55 -33.73 -9.66
C TYR A 27 15.14 -34.69 -8.55
N ARG A 28 15.45 -34.38 -7.28
CA ARG A 28 15.02 -35.20 -6.15
C ARG A 28 13.50 -35.36 -6.05
N ALA A 29 12.74 -34.30 -6.36
CA ALA A 29 11.28 -34.35 -6.36
C ALA A 29 10.77 -35.20 -7.52
N SER A 30 11.39 -35.13 -8.70
CA SER A 30 11.07 -35.96 -9.86
C SER A 30 11.34 -37.45 -9.57
N ASP A 31 12.49 -37.77 -8.97
CA ASP A 31 12.84 -39.14 -8.60
C ASP A 31 11.88 -39.72 -7.55
N PHE A 32 11.51 -38.90 -6.55
CA PHE A 32 10.53 -39.30 -5.54
C PHE A 32 9.15 -39.60 -6.14
N LEU A 33 8.69 -38.77 -7.08
CA LEU A 33 7.41 -39.00 -7.78
C LEU A 33 7.46 -40.23 -8.67
N ALA A 34 8.61 -40.54 -9.29
CA ALA A 34 8.82 -41.75 -10.07
C ALA A 34 8.72 -43.00 -9.21
N GLU A 35 9.36 -42.99 -8.03
CA GLU A 35 9.28 -44.08 -7.06
C GLU A 35 7.86 -44.29 -6.52
N GLU A 36 7.15 -43.18 -6.18
CA GLU A 36 5.79 -43.23 -5.63
C GLU A 36 4.76 -43.72 -6.66
N SER A 37 4.87 -43.27 -7.91
CA SER A 37 3.93 -43.62 -8.97
C SER A 37 4.24 -44.95 -9.66
N GLY A 38 5.47 -45.45 -9.54
CA GLY A 38 5.95 -46.60 -10.28
C GLY A 38 6.12 -46.36 -11.78
N THR A 39 6.15 -45.10 -12.23
CA THR A 39 6.26 -44.65 -13.60
C THR A 39 7.63 -44.03 -13.83
N ASP A 40 8.31 -44.33 -14.91
CA ASP A 40 9.56 -43.68 -15.29
C ASP A 40 9.31 -42.20 -15.66
N ILE A 41 9.92 -41.27 -14.91
CA ILE A 41 9.75 -39.83 -15.15
C ILE A 41 11.08 -39.24 -15.61
N GLU A 42 11.10 -38.73 -16.82
CA GLU A 42 12.23 -37.98 -17.35
C GLU A 42 12.00 -36.47 -17.20
N MET A 43 12.90 -35.83 -16.44
CA MET A 43 12.95 -34.38 -16.26
C MET A 43 14.14 -33.82 -17.06
N PRO A 44 13.91 -33.24 -18.26
CA PRO A 44 14.99 -32.67 -19.07
C PRO A 44 15.67 -31.50 -18.31
N GLU A 45 16.97 -31.32 -18.54
CA GLU A 45 17.79 -30.29 -17.89
C GLU A 45 17.22 -28.88 -18.10
N GLU A 46 16.73 -28.58 -19.30
CA GLU A 46 16.09 -27.28 -19.62
C GLU A 46 14.82 -27.05 -18.80
N CYS A 47 14.02 -28.09 -18.52
CA CYS A 47 12.83 -28.03 -17.67
C CYS A 47 13.23 -27.78 -16.21
N ALA A 48 14.23 -28.51 -15.69
CA ALA A 48 14.72 -28.34 -14.34
C ALA A 48 15.29 -26.94 -14.10
N LYS A 49 16.09 -26.42 -15.01
CA LYS A 49 16.64 -25.04 -14.96
C LYS A 49 15.55 -23.99 -15.04
N LYS A 50 14.54 -24.20 -15.87
CA LYS A 50 13.40 -23.27 -16.00
C LYS A 50 12.59 -23.21 -14.70
N ILE A 51 12.31 -24.36 -14.07
CA ILE A 51 11.65 -24.42 -12.76
C ILE A 51 12.49 -23.70 -11.71
N ALA A 52 13.79 -24.03 -11.62
CA ALA A 52 14.69 -23.46 -10.62
C ALA A 52 14.79 -21.93 -10.72
N SER A 53 14.97 -21.41 -11.94
CA SER A 53 15.06 -19.96 -12.18
C SER A 53 13.73 -19.22 -11.93
N GLY A 54 12.60 -19.88 -12.22
CA GLY A 54 11.26 -19.27 -12.11
C GLY A 54 10.65 -19.29 -10.72
N CYS A 55 11.27 -20.03 -9.77
CA CYS A 55 10.77 -20.16 -8.40
C CYS A 55 11.37 -19.13 -7.41
N GLY A 56 12.29 -18.26 -7.86
CA GLY A 56 12.86 -17.20 -7.02
C GLY A 56 13.54 -17.69 -5.74
N GLY A 57 14.12 -18.89 -5.75
CA GLY A 57 14.79 -19.49 -4.59
C GLY A 57 13.85 -20.16 -3.57
N ASP A 58 12.55 -20.28 -3.88
CA ASP A 58 11.58 -21.01 -3.05
C ASP A 58 11.48 -22.49 -3.48
N VAL A 59 12.11 -23.37 -2.68
CA VAL A 59 12.13 -24.81 -2.93
C VAL A 59 10.74 -25.45 -2.91
N ARG A 60 9.81 -24.98 -2.07
CA ARG A 60 8.43 -25.50 -2.01
C ARG A 60 7.69 -25.26 -3.32
N LYS A 61 7.88 -24.07 -3.90
CA LYS A 61 7.34 -23.74 -5.22
C LYS A 61 7.92 -24.62 -6.32
N ALA A 62 9.23 -24.85 -6.26
CA ALA A 62 9.88 -25.72 -7.23
C ALA A 62 9.30 -27.13 -7.16
N MET A 63 9.11 -27.69 -5.97
CA MET A 63 8.48 -28.98 -5.78
C MET A 63 7.05 -29.05 -6.30
N ASN A 64 6.23 -28.05 -6.01
CA ASN A 64 4.85 -27.95 -6.53
C ASN A 64 4.84 -27.83 -8.07
N ALA A 65 5.79 -27.11 -8.65
CA ALA A 65 5.91 -26.99 -10.12
C ALA A 65 6.31 -28.32 -10.74
N VAL A 66 7.18 -29.12 -10.12
CA VAL A 66 7.52 -30.47 -10.56
C VAL A 66 6.30 -31.36 -10.52
N GLU A 67 5.59 -31.42 -9.40
CA GLU A 67 4.38 -32.24 -9.24
C GLU A 67 3.33 -31.92 -10.32
N LEU A 68 3.01 -30.63 -10.50
CA LEU A 68 2.05 -30.19 -11.51
C LEU A 68 2.52 -30.50 -12.92
N SER A 69 3.83 -30.37 -13.21
CA SER A 69 4.39 -30.69 -14.53
C SER A 69 4.27 -32.18 -14.84
N VAL A 70 4.52 -33.03 -13.87
CA VAL A 70 4.39 -34.50 -13.97
C VAL A 70 2.93 -34.93 -14.13
N ILE A 71 2.00 -34.30 -13.38
CA ILE A 71 0.54 -34.56 -13.49
C ILE A 71 0.03 -34.14 -14.88
N ALA A 72 0.49 -33.00 -15.41
CA ALA A 72 0.07 -32.48 -16.70
C ALA A 72 0.74 -33.20 -17.91
N THR A 73 1.65 -34.14 -17.66
CA THR A 73 2.34 -34.89 -18.71
C THR A 73 1.67 -36.26 -18.92
N ASP A 74 1.30 -36.56 -20.15
CA ASP A 74 0.74 -37.85 -20.53
C ASP A 74 1.80 -38.95 -20.42
N GLU A 75 1.37 -40.12 -19.97
CA GLU A 75 2.20 -41.31 -19.93
C GLU A 75 2.17 -42.03 -21.28
N ILE A 76 3.33 -42.30 -21.86
CA ILE A 76 3.48 -43.03 -23.12
C ILE A 76 4.45 -44.19 -22.86
N ASP A 77 4.00 -45.40 -23.12
CA ASP A 77 4.78 -46.65 -22.93
C ASP A 77 5.42 -46.80 -21.54
N GLY A 78 4.69 -46.40 -20.48
CA GLY A 78 5.19 -46.48 -19.08
C GLY A 78 6.18 -45.40 -18.70
N LYS A 79 6.34 -44.38 -19.53
CA LYS A 79 7.24 -43.25 -19.32
C LYS A 79 6.55 -41.92 -19.45
N LYS A 80 6.91 -40.95 -18.59
CA LYS A 80 6.50 -39.55 -18.68
C LYS A 80 7.72 -38.68 -18.97
N VAL A 81 7.69 -37.91 -20.07
CA VAL A 81 8.73 -36.95 -20.42
C VAL A 81 8.18 -35.54 -20.25
N VAL A 82 8.66 -34.82 -19.26
CA VAL A 82 8.20 -33.46 -18.97
C VAL A 82 8.58 -32.50 -20.11
N ARG A 83 7.61 -31.73 -20.61
CA ARG A 83 7.82 -30.82 -21.75
C ARG A 83 8.07 -29.40 -21.28
N LEU A 84 9.00 -28.71 -21.93
CA LEU A 84 9.35 -27.33 -21.63
C LEU A 84 8.15 -26.38 -21.71
N GLU A 85 7.27 -26.53 -22.69
CA GLU A 85 6.06 -25.72 -22.87
C GLU A 85 5.12 -25.80 -21.67
N THR A 86 4.97 -27.01 -21.09
CA THR A 86 4.16 -27.24 -19.89
C THR A 86 4.77 -26.53 -18.69
N VAL A 87 6.10 -26.65 -18.53
CA VAL A 87 6.85 -25.98 -17.45
C VAL A 87 6.75 -24.46 -17.58
N GLU A 88 6.91 -23.90 -18.77
CA GLU A 88 6.80 -22.47 -19.01
C GLU A 88 5.44 -21.92 -18.61
N GLN A 89 4.37 -22.57 -18.96
CA GLN A 89 3.01 -22.17 -18.58
C GLN A 89 2.78 -22.22 -17.06
N LEU A 90 3.31 -23.24 -16.39
CA LEU A 90 3.16 -23.42 -14.94
C LEU A 90 4.02 -22.42 -14.15
N VAL A 91 5.26 -22.25 -14.57
CA VAL A 91 6.20 -21.31 -13.92
C VAL A 91 5.74 -19.87 -14.10
N GLN A 92 5.24 -19.47 -15.29
CA GLN A 92 4.71 -18.15 -15.55
C GLN A 92 3.49 -17.83 -14.68
N LYS A 93 2.55 -18.77 -14.55
CA LYS A 93 1.39 -18.64 -13.66
C LYS A 93 1.80 -18.62 -12.17
N SER A 94 2.84 -19.36 -11.80
CA SER A 94 3.36 -19.39 -10.43
C SER A 94 4.11 -18.12 -10.07
N ALA A 95 4.90 -17.53 -10.96
CA ALA A 95 5.62 -16.27 -10.72
C ALA A 95 4.65 -15.12 -10.44
N VAL A 96 3.56 -15.01 -11.25
CA VAL A 96 2.53 -13.99 -11.06
C VAL A 96 1.77 -14.16 -9.73
N ARG A 97 1.51 -15.40 -9.28
CA ARG A 97 0.87 -15.67 -7.97
C ARG A 97 1.78 -15.39 -6.77
N TYR A 98 3.08 -15.53 -6.94
CA TYR A 98 4.05 -15.39 -5.84
C TYR A 98 4.25 -13.96 -5.39
N ASP A 99 4.21 -13.01 -6.31
CA ASP A 99 4.28 -11.58 -5.99
C ASP A 99 3.17 -11.12 -5.01
N ARG A 100 2.13 -11.94 -4.82
CA ARG A 100 0.98 -11.59 -3.96
C ARG A 100 1.13 -11.91 -2.47
N GLU A 101 2.01 -12.84 -2.09
CA GLU A 101 2.08 -13.38 -0.71
C GLU A 101 3.45 -13.28 -0.02
N GLY A 102 4.50 -12.76 -0.69
CA GLY A 102 5.87 -12.69 -0.18
C GLY A 102 6.37 -11.29 0.17
N ASP A 103 7.58 -11.21 0.70
CA ASP A 103 8.27 -9.95 1.03
C ASP A 103 8.43 -9.04 -0.22
N GLU A 104 8.59 -9.63 -1.40
CA GLU A 104 8.66 -8.94 -2.68
C GLU A 104 7.38 -8.15 -2.98
N HIS A 105 6.21 -8.65 -2.59
CA HIS A 105 4.94 -7.93 -2.73
C HIS A 105 4.94 -6.60 -1.95
N TYR A 106 5.46 -6.60 -0.72
CA TYR A 106 5.58 -5.38 0.07
C TYR A 106 6.60 -4.40 -0.53
N ASP A 107 7.66 -4.91 -1.15
CA ASP A 107 8.65 -4.09 -1.85
C ASP A 107 8.05 -3.43 -3.09
N ILE A 108 7.25 -4.15 -3.88
CA ILE A 108 6.53 -3.59 -5.04
C ILE A 108 5.55 -2.51 -4.60
N ILE A 109 4.75 -2.75 -3.57
CA ILE A 109 3.82 -1.77 -3.01
C ILE A 109 4.58 -0.51 -2.54
N SER A 110 5.70 -0.71 -1.86
CA SER A 110 6.57 0.37 -1.38
C SER A 110 7.18 1.17 -2.54
N ALA A 111 7.69 0.48 -3.56
CA ALA A 111 8.25 1.10 -4.76
C ALA A 111 7.19 1.88 -5.54
N TYR A 112 5.99 1.33 -5.71
CA TYR A 112 4.84 1.99 -6.33
C TYR A 112 4.51 3.33 -5.66
N GLN A 113 4.37 3.32 -4.34
CA GLN A 113 4.09 4.54 -3.57
C GLN A 113 5.24 5.55 -3.64
N LYS A 114 6.49 5.09 -3.52
CA LYS A 114 7.68 5.94 -3.59
C LYS A 114 7.87 6.57 -4.96
N SER A 115 7.56 5.85 -6.04
CA SER A 115 7.62 6.38 -7.41
C SER A 115 6.61 7.50 -7.63
N MET A 116 5.36 7.34 -7.17
CA MET A 116 4.34 8.39 -7.23
C MET A 116 4.76 9.62 -6.40
N ARG A 117 5.27 9.40 -5.18
CA ARG A 117 5.79 10.46 -4.29
C ARG A 117 6.97 11.18 -4.93
N GLY A 118 7.87 10.43 -5.58
CA GLY A 118 9.04 10.93 -6.29
C GLY A 118 8.75 11.59 -7.63
N SER A 119 7.47 11.60 -8.09
CA SER A 119 7.06 12.16 -9.38
C SER A 119 7.70 11.47 -10.60
N ASP A 120 7.89 10.15 -10.52
CA ASP A 120 8.36 9.31 -11.61
C ASP A 120 7.16 8.49 -12.17
N PRO A 121 6.51 8.94 -13.25
CA PRO A 121 5.36 8.24 -13.82
C PRO A 121 5.74 6.91 -14.49
N ASP A 122 6.92 6.78 -15.05
CA ASP A 122 7.34 5.56 -15.73
C ASP A 122 7.56 4.42 -14.71
N ALA A 123 8.28 4.71 -13.63
CA ALA A 123 8.44 3.75 -12.54
C ALA A 123 7.09 3.43 -11.86
N ALA A 124 6.24 4.42 -11.64
CA ALA A 124 4.93 4.21 -11.02
C ALA A 124 4.03 3.32 -11.89
N LEU A 125 4.00 3.52 -13.20
CA LEU A 125 3.27 2.67 -14.14
C LEU A 125 3.84 1.25 -14.19
N HIS A 126 5.16 1.09 -14.14
CA HIS A 126 5.79 -0.22 -14.08
C HIS A 126 5.36 -1.01 -12.84
N TYR A 127 5.43 -0.40 -11.65
CA TYR A 127 5.01 -1.08 -10.42
C TYR A 127 3.49 -1.27 -10.33
N LEU A 128 2.70 -0.35 -10.89
CA LEU A 128 1.26 -0.58 -11.07
C LEU A 128 1.01 -1.84 -11.91
N ALA A 129 1.67 -1.97 -13.07
CA ALA A 129 1.52 -3.13 -13.95
C ALA A 129 1.87 -4.43 -13.22
N ARG A 130 2.96 -4.46 -12.42
CA ARG A 130 3.34 -5.62 -11.60
C ARG A 130 2.25 -6.00 -10.60
N LEU A 131 1.63 -5.03 -9.91
CA LEU A 131 0.52 -5.29 -8.98
C LEU A 131 -0.71 -5.86 -9.70
N LEU A 132 -1.05 -5.32 -10.88
CA LEU A 132 -2.22 -5.76 -11.65
C LEU A 132 -2.01 -7.16 -12.25
N GLU A 133 -0.81 -7.47 -12.76
CA GLU A 133 -0.47 -8.82 -13.24
C GLU A 133 -0.50 -9.85 -12.11
N ALA A 134 -0.12 -9.46 -10.88
CA ALA A 134 -0.30 -10.27 -9.68
C ALA A 134 -1.77 -10.40 -9.23
N GLY A 135 -2.71 -9.69 -9.89
CA GLY A 135 -4.13 -9.67 -9.56
C GLY A 135 -4.44 -8.87 -8.27
N ASP A 136 -3.51 -8.02 -7.80
CA ASP A 136 -3.69 -7.23 -6.58
C ASP A 136 -4.24 -5.83 -6.87
N LEU A 137 -5.40 -5.78 -7.49
CA LEU A 137 -6.16 -4.57 -7.70
C LEU A 137 -6.47 -3.81 -6.39
N PRO A 138 -6.84 -4.48 -5.26
CA PRO A 138 -7.14 -3.77 -4.02
C PRO A 138 -5.96 -2.97 -3.45
N SER A 139 -4.75 -3.53 -3.45
CA SER A 139 -3.56 -2.81 -2.94
C SER A 139 -3.16 -1.67 -3.84
N ALA A 140 -3.22 -1.84 -5.17
CA ALA A 140 -2.98 -0.78 -6.13
C ALA A 140 -3.92 0.41 -5.91
N CYS A 141 -5.23 0.16 -5.81
CA CYS A 141 -6.25 1.19 -5.54
C CYS A 141 -6.03 1.88 -4.19
N ARG A 142 -5.81 1.10 -3.13
CA ARG A 142 -5.59 1.63 -1.77
C ARG A 142 -4.38 2.57 -1.72
N ARG A 143 -3.24 2.15 -2.28
CA ARG A 143 -2.01 2.95 -2.24
C ARG A 143 -2.10 4.22 -3.08
N LEU A 144 -2.78 4.16 -4.22
CA LEU A 144 -3.06 5.31 -5.04
C LEU A 144 -3.87 6.38 -4.28
N MET A 145 -4.95 6.00 -3.60
CA MET A 145 -5.77 6.90 -2.79
C MET A 145 -4.99 7.49 -1.61
N VAL A 146 -4.18 6.66 -0.93
CA VAL A 146 -3.33 7.13 0.18
C VAL A 146 -2.32 8.15 -0.33
N CYS A 147 -1.61 7.86 -1.43
CA CYS A 147 -0.61 8.75 -1.99
C CYS A 147 -1.22 10.09 -2.48
N ALA A 148 -2.40 10.04 -3.10
CA ALA A 148 -3.11 11.25 -3.50
C ALA A 148 -3.43 12.16 -2.30
N SER A 149 -3.79 11.61 -1.15
CA SER A 149 -4.11 12.38 0.06
C SER A 149 -2.87 12.77 0.86
N GLU A 150 -1.90 11.87 1.00
CA GLU A 150 -0.70 12.05 1.82
C GLU A 150 0.33 12.96 1.15
N ASP A 151 0.57 12.75 -0.16
CA ASP A 151 1.70 13.37 -0.86
C ASP A 151 1.27 14.56 -1.75
N VAL A 152 0.03 14.60 -2.25
CA VAL A 152 -0.53 15.71 -3.05
C VAL A 152 -1.42 16.59 -2.17
N GLY A 153 -2.44 16.00 -1.56
CA GLY A 153 -3.30 16.66 -0.59
C GLY A 153 -3.80 18.04 -1.04
N LEU A 154 -3.54 19.04 -0.21
CA LEU A 154 -3.99 20.40 -0.43
C LEU A 154 -3.20 21.19 -1.50
N ALA A 155 -2.09 20.62 -2.01
CA ALA A 155 -1.39 21.23 -3.13
C ALA A 155 -2.24 21.20 -4.42
N TYR A 156 -3.08 20.16 -4.58
CA TYR A 156 -4.05 20.04 -5.68
C TYR A 156 -5.30 19.28 -5.22
N PRO A 157 -6.20 19.94 -4.47
CA PRO A 157 -7.36 19.28 -3.83
C PRO A 157 -8.32 18.61 -4.82
N GLN A 158 -8.42 19.14 -6.04
CA GLN A 158 -9.29 18.61 -7.11
C GLN A 158 -8.86 17.19 -7.55
N LEU A 159 -7.62 16.78 -7.26
CA LEU A 159 -7.14 15.45 -7.60
C LEU A 159 -7.86 14.35 -6.80
N LEU A 160 -8.24 14.63 -5.57
CA LEU A 160 -8.83 13.60 -4.67
C LEU A 160 -10.13 12.99 -5.24
N PRO A 161 -11.16 13.77 -5.67
CA PRO A 161 -12.34 13.20 -6.29
C PRO A 161 -12.05 12.53 -7.63
N ILE A 162 -11.06 13.01 -8.40
CA ILE A 162 -10.67 12.40 -9.67
C ILE A 162 -10.08 11.01 -9.41
N VAL A 163 -9.12 10.89 -8.50
CA VAL A 163 -8.53 9.59 -8.13
C VAL A 163 -9.59 8.65 -7.59
N LYS A 164 -10.51 9.14 -6.75
CA LYS A 164 -11.62 8.31 -6.25
C LYS A 164 -12.47 7.78 -7.39
N SER A 165 -12.85 8.63 -8.36
CA SER A 165 -13.62 8.22 -9.53
C SER A 165 -12.88 7.19 -10.39
N CYS A 166 -11.58 7.36 -10.60
CA CYS A 166 -10.77 6.38 -11.33
C CYS A 166 -10.71 5.02 -10.62
N VAL A 167 -10.59 5.04 -9.29
CA VAL A 167 -10.63 3.82 -8.47
C VAL A 167 -11.99 3.13 -8.55
N ASP A 168 -13.09 3.88 -8.48
CA ASP A 168 -14.45 3.33 -8.61
C ASP A 168 -14.67 2.71 -9.99
N MET A 169 -14.23 3.38 -11.05
CA MET A 169 -14.26 2.82 -12.41
C MET A 169 -13.46 1.52 -12.50
N ALA A 170 -12.23 1.51 -11.97
CA ALA A 170 -11.38 0.33 -11.97
C ALA A 170 -12.01 -0.86 -11.25
N GLN A 171 -12.66 -0.61 -10.10
CA GLN A 171 -13.36 -1.65 -9.34
C GLN A 171 -14.63 -2.13 -10.04
N ALA A 172 -15.34 -1.23 -10.74
CA ALA A 172 -16.58 -1.56 -11.45
C ALA A 172 -16.32 -2.41 -12.71
N VAL A 173 -15.26 -2.09 -13.48
CA VAL A 173 -14.95 -2.83 -14.72
C VAL A 173 -14.11 -4.07 -14.47
N GLY A 174 -13.27 -4.08 -13.42
CA GLY A 174 -12.38 -5.19 -13.11
C GLY A 174 -11.20 -5.32 -14.09
N LEU A 175 -10.42 -6.40 -13.91
CA LEU A 175 -9.30 -6.73 -14.80
C LEU A 175 -9.80 -7.43 -16.06
N PRO A 176 -9.20 -7.17 -17.22
CA PRO A 176 -7.98 -6.38 -17.44
C PRO A 176 -8.19 -4.86 -17.63
N GLU A 177 -9.42 -4.36 -17.77
CA GLU A 177 -9.72 -2.96 -18.13
C GLU A 177 -9.43 -1.97 -17.01
N ALA A 178 -9.43 -2.40 -15.75
CA ALA A 178 -9.10 -1.59 -14.57
C ALA A 178 -7.75 -0.84 -14.71
N ARG A 179 -6.81 -1.38 -15.51
CA ARG A 179 -5.51 -0.77 -15.76
C ARG A 179 -5.61 0.64 -16.37
N ILE A 180 -6.66 0.91 -17.15
CA ILE A 180 -6.80 2.16 -17.90
C ILE A 180 -7.07 3.34 -16.96
N PRO A 181 -8.17 3.38 -16.18
CA PRO A 181 -8.41 4.49 -15.27
C PRO A 181 -7.35 4.60 -14.16
N LEU A 182 -6.72 3.49 -13.75
CA LEU A 182 -5.64 3.55 -12.76
C LEU A 182 -4.37 4.17 -13.33
N ALA A 183 -4.02 3.90 -14.59
CA ALA A 183 -2.88 4.53 -15.25
C ALA A 183 -3.05 6.04 -15.34
N ASP A 184 -4.23 6.53 -15.75
CA ASP A 184 -4.54 7.95 -15.80
C ASP A 184 -4.36 8.62 -14.43
N ALA A 185 -4.94 8.01 -13.38
CA ALA A 185 -4.84 8.54 -12.02
C ALA A 185 -3.39 8.53 -11.48
N VAL A 186 -2.61 7.50 -11.76
CA VAL A 186 -1.20 7.39 -11.36
C VAL A 186 -0.37 8.50 -12.01
N VAL A 187 -0.52 8.70 -13.31
CA VAL A 187 0.19 9.76 -14.04
C VAL A 187 -0.22 11.14 -13.49
N MET A 188 -1.49 11.36 -13.19
CA MET A 188 -1.95 12.61 -12.59
C MET A 188 -1.33 12.83 -11.20
N VAL A 189 -1.27 11.82 -10.34
CA VAL A 189 -0.63 11.90 -9.02
C VAL A 189 0.87 12.20 -9.15
N CYS A 190 1.57 11.54 -10.08
CA CYS A 190 2.98 11.79 -10.32
C CYS A 190 3.27 13.25 -10.72
N ASN A 191 2.44 13.80 -11.60
CA ASN A 191 2.64 15.15 -12.14
C ASN A 191 2.00 16.27 -11.30
N ALA A 192 1.25 15.94 -10.26
CA ALA A 192 0.65 16.93 -9.36
C ALA A 192 1.70 17.57 -8.44
N PRO A 193 1.52 18.86 -8.06
CA PRO A 193 2.34 19.45 -7.03
C PRO A 193 2.18 18.68 -5.71
N LYS A 194 3.23 18.60 -4.91
CA LYS A 194 3.28 17.80 -3.69
C LYS A 194 3.14 18.66 -2.43
N SER A 195 2.36 18.17 -1.47
CA SER A 195 2.30 18.69 -0.10
C SER A 195 1.84 17.60 0.86
N ASN A 196 2.56 17.40 1.92
CA ASN A 196 2.19 16.53 3.03
C ASN A 196 1.83 17.30 4.31
N SER A 197 1.56 18.61 4.18
CA SER A 197 1.32 19.49 5.33
C SER A 197 0.18 19.02 6.24
N ALA A 198 -0.93 18.56 5.67
CA ALA A 198 -2.06 18.02 6.44
C ALA A 198 -1.70 16.71 7.15
N TYR A 199 -0.99 15.80 6.46
CA TYR A 199 -0.48 14.55 7.04
C TYR A 199 0.48 14.82 8.21
N MET A 200 1.41 15.75 8.06
CA MET A 200 2.32 16.14 9.14
C MET A 200 1.57 16.80 10.30
N GLY A 201 0.55 17.60 9.98
CA GLY A 201 -0.30 18.26 11.00
C GLY A 201 -1.01 17.27 11.91
N ILE A 202 -1.71 16.30 11.33
CA ILE A 202 -2.41 15.27 12.13
C ILE A 202 -1.43 14.38 12.91
N ASN A 203 -0.26 14.06 12.35
CA ASN A 203 0.74 13.27 13.06
C ASN A 203 1.32 14.01 14.28
N ARG A 204 1.57 15.32 14.17
CA ARG A 204 1.99 16.16 15.31
C ARG A 204 0.93 16.17 16.41
N ALA A 205 -0.34 16.33 16.03
CA ALA A 205 -1.45 16.31 17.01
C ALA A 205 -1.57 14.93 17.69
N LEU A 206 -1.46 13.83 16.95
CA LEU A 206 -1.46 12.48 17.49
C LEU A 206 -0.26 12.23 18.43
N ALA A 207 0.91 12.77 18.11
CA ALA A 207 2.08 12.66 18.98
C ALA A 207 1.85 13.36 20.34
N ASP A 208 1.30 14.57 20.35
CA ASP A 208 0.95 15.26 21.60
C ASP A 208 -0.06 14.46 22.43
N ILE A 209 -1.12 13.93 21.82
CA ILE A 209 -2.12 13.11 22.52
C ILE A 209 -1.48 11.84 23.12
N ARG A 210 -0.63 11.15 22.38
CA ARG A 210 0.05 9.93 22.86
C ARG A 210 1.03 10.17 24.00
N THR A 211 1.55 11.38 24.12
CA THR A 211 2.39 11.79 25.24
C THR A 211 1.61 12.36 26.44
N GLY A 212 0.28 12.32 26.38
CA GLY A 212 -0.61 12.80 27.43
C GLY A 212 -0.91 14.31 27.37
N ASN A 213 -0.43 15.00 26.34
CA ASN A 213 -0.66 16.43 26.13
C ASN A 213 -1.98 16.65 25.35
N SER A 214 -3.13 16.34 25.96
CA SER A 214 -4.43 16.61 25.33
C SER A 214 -5.18 17.78 25.97
N GLY A 215 -5.11 17.90 27.30
CA GLY A 215 -5.83 18.91 28.05
C GLY A 215 -7.36 18.80 28.01
N PRO A 216 -8.09 19.49 28.88
CA PRO A 216 -9.54 19.55 28.80
C PRO A 216 -9.99 20.46 27.67
N VAL A 217 -11.13 20.14 27.07
CA VAL A 217 -11.75 21.00 26.05
C VAL A 217 -12.09 22.37 26.66
N PRO A 218 -11.74 23.50 26.00
CA PRO A 218 -12.08 24.83 26.48
C PRO A 218 -13.58 24.99 26.76
N ARG A 219 -13.92 25.68 27.84
CA ARG A 219 -15.30 25.75 28.34
C ARG A 219 -16.31 26.22 27.28
N GLN A 220 -15.97 27.26 26.53
CA GLN A 220 -16.82 27.81 25.45
C GLN A 220 -17.12 26.81 24.33
N LEU A 221 -16.32 25.77 24.16
CA LEU A 221 -16.49 24.72 23.14
C LEU A 221 -17.24 23.49 23.67
N GLN A 222 -17.47 23.39 24.99
CA GLN A 222 -18.17 22.26 25.57
C GLN A 222 -19.67 22.30 25.25
N ASN A 223 -20.31 21.12 25.22
CA ASN A 223 -21.73 21.00 24.99
C ASN A 223 -22.51 21.54 26.23
N ARG A 224 -23.40 22.50 25.99
CA ARG A 224 -24.22 23.16 27.03
C ARG A 224 -25.33 22.29 27.59
N HIS A 225 -25.77 21.26 26.87
CA HIS A 225 -26.88 20.41 27.30
C HIS A 225 -26.59 19.63 28.58
N CYS A 226 -25.34 19.59 29.03
CA CYS A 226 -24.92 18.95 30.27
C CYS A 226 -24.68 19.93 31.45
N ASP A 227 -24.99 21.23 31.27
CA ASP A 227 -24.80 22.24 32.34
C ASP A 227 -25.96 22.17 33.31
N GLY A 228 -25.70 21.62 34.53
CA GLY A 228 -26.59 21.75 35.66
C GLY A 228 -26.77 23.21 36.08
N ASP A 229 -27.85 23.55 36.78
CA ASP A 229 -28.14 24.93 37.24
C ASP A 229 -27.09 25.48 38.19
N ASP A 230 -26.33 24.60 38.85
CA ASP A 230 -25.28 24.96 39.84
C ASP A 230 -23.86 25.09 39.23
N ASN A 231 -23.72 25.05 37.89
CA ASN A 231 -22.39 25.14 37.27
C ASN A 231 -21.85 26.57 37.32
N PRO A 232 -20.73 26.84 38.07
CA PRO A 232 -20.18 28.18 38.23
C PRO A 232 -19.70 28.82 36.93
N ASN A 233 -19.50 28.03 35.88
CA ASN A 233 -19.10 28.48 34.55
C ASN A 233 -20.27 28.59 33.57
N LYS A 234 -21.52 28.51 34.06
CA LYS A 234 -22.73 28.77 33.28
C LYS A 234 -22.68 30.19 32.70
N GLY A 235 -22.62 30.30 31.37
CA GLY A 235 -22.54 31.62 30.71
C GLY A 235 -21.27 31.91 29.95
N GLN A 236 -20.26 31.03 29.99
CA GLN A 236 -19.17 31.09 28.99
C GLN A 236 -19.69 30.58 27.67
N PHE A 237 -19.93 31.51 26.72
CA PHE A 237 -20.57 31.21 25.47
C PHE A 237 -19.55 31.12 24.30
N TYR A 238 -19.78 30.17 23.43
CA TYR A 238 -19.14 30.14 22.12
C TYR A 238 -19.55 31.35 21.29
N LEU A 239 -18.57 32.10 20.79
CA LEU A 239 -18.81 33.18 19.86
C LEU A 239 -18.99 32.56 18.46
N TYR A 240 -20.18 32.74 17.90
CA TYR A 240 -20.50 32.16 16.60
C TYR A 240 -19.91 33.02 15.45
N PRO A 241 -18.93 32.53 14.68
CA PRO A 241 -18.20 33.36 13.71
C PRO A 241 -19.09 34.01 12.67
N HIS A 242 -20.22 33.39 12.28
CA HIS A 242 -21.13 33.94 11.30
C HIS A 242 -21.86 35.20 11.74
N ASP A 243 -21.86 35.51 13.04
CA ASP A 243 -22.44 36.75 13.58
C ASP A 243 -21.44 37.91 13.51
N PHE A 244 -20.21 37.70 13.05
CA PHE A 244 -19.12 38.65 13.00
C PHE A 244 -18.71 38.98 11.55
N PRO A 245 -18.11 40.18 11.32
CA PRO A 245 -17.56 40.52 10.02
C PRO A 245 -16.58 39.48 9.50
N ASN A 246 -16.62 39.22 8.19
CA ASN A 246 -15.79 38.20 7.52
C ASN A 246 -15.96 36.78 8.08
N HIS A 247 -17.01 36.52 8.86
CA HIS A 247 -17.25 35.23 9.53
C HIS A 247 -16.06 34.76 10.42
N TYR A 248 -15.40 35.75 11.07
CA TYR A 248 -14.27 35.51 11.93
C TYR A 248 -14.42 36.22 13.27
N VAL A 249 -14.04 35.55 14.34
CA VAL A 249 -13.91 36.10 15.70
C VAL A 249 -12.74 35.45 16.41
N GLU A 250 -11.94 36.27 17.08
CA GLU A 250 -10.83 35.77 17.87
C GLU A 250 -11.35 35.09 19.12
N GLN A 251 -11.10 33.77 19.22
CA GLN A 251 -11.36 32.99 20.44
C GLN A 251 -10.44 31.77 20.48
N GLN A 252 -10.23 31.26 21.70
CA GLN A 252 -9.37 30.09 21.88
C GLN A 252 -10.12 28.79 21.55
N TYR A 253 -9.54 27.98 20.67
CA TYR A 253 -10.06 26.66 20.29
C TYR A 253 -9.28 25.49 20.86
N LEU A 254 -7.97 25.64 21.08
CA LEU A 254 -7.15 24.60 21.68
C LEU A 254 -7.20 24.66 23.21
N PRO A 255 -7.01 23.52 23.90
CA PRO A 255 -6.82 23.48 25.33
C PRO A 255 -5.70 24.43 25.80
N ASP A 256 -5.78 24.91 27.04
CA ASP A 256 -4.82 25.86 27.60
C ASP A 256 -3.36 25.42 27.49
N ALA A 257 -3.11 24.12 27.71
CA ALA A 257 -1.78 23.53 27.58
C ALA A 257 -1.24 23.53 26.14
N LEU A 258 -2.12 23.72 25.15
CA LEU A 258 -1.81 23.63 23.72
C LEU A 258 -2.12 24.93 22.95
N LYS A 259 -2.51 26.00 23.63
CA LYS A 259 -3.01 27.26 23.02
C LYS A 259 -2.06 27.85 21.98
N ASP A 260 -0.73 27.70 22.16
CA ASP A 260 0.30 28.24 21.28
C ASP A 260 0.80 27.22 20.23
N LYS A 261 0.22 26.01 20.20
CA LYS A 261 0.63 24.95 19.26
C LYS A 261 0.12 25.25 17.86
N LYS A 262 0.98 25.00 16.89
CA LYS A 262 0.65 25.03 15.45
C LYS A 262 0.89 23.66 14.87
N TYR A 263 -0.16 22.94 14.52
CA TYR A 263 -0.08 21.62 13.90
C TYR A 263 0.03 21.70 12.40
N TYR A 264 -0.77 22.58 11.77
CA TYR A 264 -0.78 22.77 10.34
C TYR A 264 0.16 23.92 9.92
N GLU A 265 1.04 23.59 8.97
CA GLU A 265 1.94 24.55 8.33
C GLU A 265 1.66 24.56 6.84
N TYR A 266 1.37 25.75 6.30
CA TYR A 266 1.07 25.90 4.88
C TYR A 266 2.29 25.58 4.01
N GLY A 267 2.11 24.68 3.03
CA GLY A 267 3.11 24.40 2.01
C GLY A 267 3.37 25.59 1.10
N ARG A 268 4.46 25.53 0.33
CA ARG A 268 4.88 26.63 -0.56
C ARG A 268 4.12 26.64 -1.91
N ASN A 269 3.25 25.68 -2.16
CA ASN A 269 2.46 25.62 -3.39
C ASN A 269 1.40 26.71 -3.46
N LYS A 270 0.92 26.98 -4.69
CA LYS A 270 -0.03 28.07 -4.98
C LYS A 270 -1.32 27.98 -4.16
N ASN A 271 -1.90 26.80 -4.03
CA ASN A 271 -3.18 26.61 -3.35
C ASN A 271 -3.07 26.85 -1.84
N GLU A 272 -2.05 26.28 -1.19
CA GLU A 272 -1.88 26.48 0.25
C GLU A 272 -1.43 27.92 0.58
N GLN A 273 -0.70 28.59 -0.31
CA GLN A 273 -0.41 30.01 -0.12
C GLN A 273 -1.66 30.88 -0.29
N ALA A 274 -2.59 30.52 -1.18
CA ALA A 274 -3.88 31.18 -1.29
C ALA A 274 -4.73 30.96 -0.02
N PHE A 275 -4.76 29.74 0.54
CA PHE A 275 -5.42 29.47 1.82
C PHE A 275 -4.80 30.26 2.97
N LYS A 276 -3.48 30.37 3.00
CA LYS A 276 -2.77 31.20 3.99
C LYS A 276 -3.16 32.66 3.88
N ALA A 277 -3.21 33.20 2.67
CA ALA A 277 -3.61 34.59 2.46
C ALA A 277 -5.05 34.85 2.93
N LEU A 278 -5.98 33.92 2.67
CA LEU A 278 -7.34 34.01 3.18
C LEU A 278 -7.38 33.94 4.72
N SER A 279 -6.62 33.04 5.31
CA SER A 279 -6.49 32.95 6.80
C SER A 279 -5.99 34.25 7.41
N LEU A 280 -5.06 34.94 6.77
CA LEU A 280 -4.54 36.24 7.25
C LEU A 280 -5.53 37.39 7.12
N ILE A 281 -6.52 37.30 6.22
CA ILE A 281 -7.62 38.30 6.12
C ILE A 281 -8.56 38.17 7.34
N HIS A 282 -8.61 37.02 7.98
CA HIS A 282 -9.43 36.73 9.14
C HIS A 282 -8.71 37.02 10.50
N ILE A 283 -7.40 37.31 10.47
CA ILE A 283 -6.61 37.73 11.62
C ILE A 283 -6.38 39.23 11.57
#